data_96d6cd5c210cc2e533c9554a3f395b8c
#
_entry.id   96d6cd5c210cc2e533c9554a3f395b8c
#
_cell.length_a   1.000
_cell.length_b   1.000
_cell.length_c   1.000
_cell.angle_alpha   90.00
_cell.angle_beta   90.00
_cell.angle_gamma   90.00
#
_symmetry.space_group_name_H-M   'P 1'
#
loop_
_entity.id
_entity.type
_entity.pdbx_description
1 polymer ?
#
loop_
_entity_poly.entity_id
_entity_poly.type
_entity_poly.pdbx_seq_one_letter_code
_entity_poly.pdbx_strand_id
1 'polypeptide(L)'
;MNVRRAVAPVLVGACCACTAWAANLRNIEVSRESGRYHLVADTHLAAPPEAIREVLLDFDNDRYQRISEIYKESGYLPPDNDGTPIVYTRVEGCLLFFCRSLRRVERVEVATPNLIRTAVLPDRSDFKYAVSEWHLDPEGNGTRLRYTMDLEPSFWLPPFVGPWFLKRTLLHGAPQAVDKIEELAQEAERPTQEGGGATANADTR
;
A
#
# COMPACT_ATOMS: atom_id res chain seq x y z
N MET A 1 -14.42 23.69 -70.14
CA MET A 1 -15.16 23.50 -68.86
C MET A 1 -14.37 22.48 -68.03
N ASN A 2 -13.43 22.99 -67.20
CA ASN A 2 -12.50 22.13 -66.44
C ASN A 2 -12.93 22.11 -64.97
N VAL A 3 -13.44 20.94 -64.53
CA VAL A 3 -13.79 20.69 -63.14
C VAL A 3 -12.55 20.16 -62.40
N ARG A 4 -11.95 21.00 -61.54
CA ARG A 4 -10.90 20.60 -60.62
C ARG A 4 -11.53 19.92 -59.39
N ARG A 5 -11.27 18.61 -59.23
CA ARG A 5 -11.60 17.86 -58.00
C ARG A 5 -10.56 18.20 -56.94
N ALA A 6 -10.97 18.83 -55.85
CA ALA A 6 -10.17 18.99 -54.67
C ALA A 6 -10.22 17.70 -53.83
N VAL A 7 -9.04 17.14 -53.57
CA VAL A 7 -8.86 16.02 -52.66
C VAL A 7 -8.51 16.60 -51.27
N ALA A 8 -9.39 16.41 -50.28
CA ALA A 8 -9.14 16.79 -48.91
C ALA A 8 -8.33 15.69 -48.21
N PRO A 9 -7.27 16.01 -47.43
CA PRO A 9 -6.57 15.02 -46.63
C PRO A 9 -7.38 14.66 -45.38
N VAL A 10 -7.65 13.38 -45.18
CA VAL A 10 -8.22 12.84 -43.96
C VAL A 10 -7.09 12.73 -42.95
N LEU A 11 -7.12 13.60 -41.93
CA LEU A 11 -6.29 13.52 -40.72
C LEU A 11 -6.83 12.38 -39.84
N VAL A 12 -6.12 11.23 -39.87
CA VAL A 12 -6.35 10.14 -38.92
C VAL A 12 -5.71 10.55 -37.59
N GLY A 13 -6.51 11.07 -36.66
CA GLY A 13 -6.12 11.33 -35.29
C GLY A 13 -5.94 9.99 -34.57
N ALA A 14 -4.69 9.63 -34.25
CA ALA A 14 -4.38 8.54 -33.34
C ALA A 14 -4.83 8.94 -31.92
N CYS A 15 -6.03 8.48 -31.52
CA CYS A 15 -6.47 8.52 -30.15
C CYS A 15 -5.61 7.52 -29.35
N CYS A 16 -4.58 8.01 -28.66
CA CYS A 16 -3.98 7.26 -27.55
C CYS A 16 -5.06 7.09 -26.47
N ALA A 17 -5.71 5.94 -26.47
CA ALA A 17 -6.55 5.52 -25.36
C ALA A 17 -5.62 5.27 -24.16
N CYS A 18 -5.45 6.28 -23.31
CA CYS A 18 -4.97 6.08 -21.95
C CYS A 18 -6.03 5.24 -21.24
N THR A 19 -5.85 3.93 -21.19
CA THR A 19 -6.60 3.06 -20.30
C THR A 19 -6.21 3.45 -18.89
N ALA A 20 -7.05 4.22 -18.23
CA ALA A 20 -6.97 4.41 -16.79
C ALA A 20 -7.17 3.02 -16.17
N TRP A 21 -6.10 2.46 -15.63
CA TRP A 21 -6.11 1.22 -14.87
C TRP A 21 -6.66 1.57 -13.50
N ALA A 22 -7.92 1.33 -13.28
CA ALA A 22 -8.53 1.47 -11.96
C ALA A 22 -8.14 0.23 -11.16
N ALA A 23 -7.54 0.44 -9.99
CA ALA A 23 -7.29 -0.62 -9.04
C ALA A 23 -8.62 -1.31 -8.69
N ASN A 24 -8.70 -2.60 -8.95
CA ASN A 24 -9.93 -3.38 -8.76
C ASN A 24 -9.98 -3.95 -7.35
N LEU A 25 -10.49 -3.17 -6.39
CA LEU A 25 -10.86 -3.68 -5.08
C LEU A 25 -11.99 -4.71 -5.25
N ARG A 26 -11.67 -6.00 -5.04
CA ARG A 26 -12.60 -7.12 -5.27
C ARG A 26 -13.50 -7.37 -4.08
N ASN A 27 -12.92 -7.33 -2.88
CA ASN A 27 -13.67 -7.62 -1.65
C ASN A 27 -13.05 -6.94 -0.44
N ILE A 28 -13.89 -6.48 0.49
CA ILE A 28 -13.51 -6.11 1.86
C ILE A 28 -14.52 -6.71 2.81
N GLU A 29 -14.05 -7.53 3.72
CA GLU A 29 -14.86 -8.11 4.78
C GLU A 29 -14.29 -7.70 6.14
N VAL A 30 -15.18 -7.32 7.04
CA VAL A 30 -14.86 -7.06 8.45
C VAL A 30 -15.88 -7.78 9.31
N SER A 31 -15.41 -8.65 10.16
CA SER A 31 -16.19 -9.34 11.15
C SER A 31 -15.63 -9.12 12.55
N ARG A 32 -16.39 -9.48 13.57
CA ARG A 32 -15.95 -9.47 14.96
C ARG A 32 -16.40 -10.74 15.65
N GLU A 33 -15.45 -11.44 16.21
CA GLU A 33 -15.71 -12.66 16.97
C GLU A 33 -14.90 -12.64 18.27
N SER A 34 -15.53 -12.96 19.39
CA SER A 34 -14.89 -13.08 20.71
C SER A 34 -13.99 -11.89 21.11
N GLY A 35 -14.36 -10.67 20.69
CA GLY A 35 -13.58 -9.45 21.00
C GLY A 35 -12.54 -9.07 19.96
N ARG A 36 -12.20 -9.96 19.04
CA ARG A 36 -11.26 -9.74 17.94
C ARG A 36 -11.98 -9.27 16.69
N TYR A 37 -11.33 -8.41 15.94
CA TYR A 37 -11.75 -7.99 14.61
C TYR A 37 -10.96 -8.80 13.59
N HIS A 38 -11.67 -9.38 12.66
CA HIS A 38 -11.12 -10.08 11.52
C HIS A 38 -11.39 -9.27 10.25
N LEU A 39 -10.35 -9.02 9.49
CA LEU A 39 -10.36 -8.22 8.28
C LEU A 39 -9.77 -9.00 7.14
N VAL A 40 -10.45 -8.98 5.98
CA VAL A 40 -9.96 -9.53 4.72
C VAL A 40 -10.15 -8.46 3.64
N ALA A 41 -9.09 -8.18 2.89
CA ALA A 41 -9.16 -7.38 1.67
C ALA A 41 -8.52 -8.16 0.52
N ASP A 42 -9.14 -8.12 -0.66
CA ASP A 42 -8.67 -8.78 -1.88
C ASP A 42 -8.73 -7.76 -3.02
N THR A 43 -7.61 -7.54 -3.67
CA THR A 43 -7.49 -6.57 -4.77
C THR A 43 -6.52 -7.06 -5.84
N HIS A 44 -6.59 -6.46 -7.01
CA HIS A 44 -5.59 -6.63 -8.07
C HIS A 44 -4.82 -5.31 -8.27
N LEU A 45 -3.50 -5.40 -8.38
CA LEU A 45 -2.57 -4.31 -8.62
C LEU A 45 -1.85 -4.54 -9.94
N ALA A 46 -1.69 -3.50 -10.75
CA ALA A 46 -0.98 -3.56 -12.04
C ALA A 46 0.54 -3.37 -11.86
N ALA A 47 1.11 -3.98 -10.82
CA ALA A 47 2.54 -3.97 -10.54
C ALA A 47 2.99 -5.39 -10.14
N PRO A 48 4.26 -5.76 -10.40
CA PRO A 48 4.77 -7.08 -10.02
C PRO A 48 4.90 -7.25 -8.50
N PRO A 49 4.83 -8.49 -7.98
CA PRO A 49 4.89 -8.76 -6.55
C PRO A 49 6.12 -8.18 -5.84
N GLU A 50 7.25 -8.17 -6.53
CA GLU A 50 8.53 -7.67 -5.99
C GLU A 50 8.45 -6.17 -5.70
N ALA A 51 7.92 -5.37 -6.63
CA ALA A 51 7.78 -3.93 -6.47
C ALA A 51 6.80 -3.58 -5.36
N ILE A 52 5.68 -4.31 -5.26
CA ILE A 52 4.72 -4.16 -4.18
C ILE A 52 5.35 -4.51 -2.83
N ARG A 53 6.11 -5.61 -2.76
CA ARG A 53 6.81 -6.02 -1.54
C ARG A 53 7.80 -4.95 -1.07
N GLU A 54 8.55 -4.33 -1.98
CA GLU A 54 9.46 -3.24 -1.65
C GLU A 54 8.72 -2.06 -1.00
N VAL A 55 7.56 -1.68 -1.53
CA VAL A 55 6.74 -0.62 -0.93
C VAL A 55 6.25 -0.99 0.46
N LEU A 56 5.76 -2.22 0.64
CA LEU A 56 5.21 -2.70 1.91
C LEU A 56 6.27 -2.86 3.02
N LEU A 57 7.54 -3.00 2.65
CA LEU A 57 8.67 -3.14 3.58
C LEU A 57 9.48 -1.85 3.75
N ASP A 58 9.16 -0.78 3.04
CA ASP A 58 9.91 0.48 3.11
C ASP A 58 9.39 1.39 4.24
N PHE A 59 9.67 0.99 5.48
CA PHE A 59 9.22 1.73 6.67
C PHE A 59 10.06 2.99 6.95
N ASP A 60 11.32 3.07 6.50
CA ASP A 60 12.23 4.17 6.84
C ASP A 60 12.20 5.36 5.85
N ASN A 61 11.80 5.12 4.59
CA ASN A 61 11.86 6.13 3.52
C ASN A 61 10.50 6.75 3.18
N ASP A 62 9.61 6.83 4.14
CA ASP A 62 8.26 7.42 4.02
C ASP A 62 7.30 6.74 3.04
N ARG A 63 7.74 5.74 2.26
CA ARG A 63 6.84 5.05 1.32
C ARG A 63 5.68 4.38 2.04
N TYR A 64 5.96 3.70 3.16
CA TYR A 64 4.91 3.06 3.94
C TYR A 64 3.89 4.07 4.47
N GLN A 65 4.35 5.26 4.88
CA GLN A 65 3.46 6.34 5.34
C GLN A 65 2.61 6.90 4.19
N ARG A 66 3.15 6.93 2.97
CA ARG A 66 2.45 7.41 1.78
C ARG A 66 1.32 6.50 1.31
N ILE A 67 1.26 5.24 1.78
CA ILE A 67 0.19 4.28 1.43
C ILE A 67 -1.18 4.80 1.88
N SER A 68 -1.26 5.43 3.05
CA SER A 68 -2.53 5.96 3.58
C SER A 68 -2.31 7.12 4.54
N GLU A 69 -3.21 8.08 4.51
CA GLU A 69 -3.19 9.25 5.40
C GLU A 69 -3.30 8.91 6.89
N ILE A 70 -3.74 7.69 7.23
CA ILE A 70 -3.79 7.26 8.64
C ILE A 70 -2.40 6.99 9.22
N TYR A 71 -1.42 6.66 8.39
CA TYR A 71 -0.04 6.45 8.82
C TYR A 71 0.68 7.79 8.98
N LYS A 72 1.07 8.13 10.20
CA LYS A 72 1.75 9.40 10.52
C LYS A 72 3.24 9.24 10.71
N GLU A 73 3.67 8.08 11.17
CA GLU A 73 5.07 7.72 11.36
C GLU A 73 5.26 6.23 11.09
N SER A 74 6.40 5.88 10.57
CA SER A 74 6.88 4.51 10.47
C SER A 74 8.39 4.48 10.55
N GLY A 75 8.96 3.31 10.84
CA GLY A 75 10.40 3.13 10.84
C GLY A 75 10.79 1.77 11.40
N TYR A 76 12.03 1.37 11.12
CA TYR A 76 12.64 0.21 11.73
C TYR A 76 13.13 0.53 13.13
N LEU A 77 13.05 -0.46 14.00
CA LEU A 77 13.65 -0.46 15.34
C LEU A 77 14.79 -1.48 15.37
N PRO A 78 15.65 -1.44 16.39
CA PRO A 78 16.61 -2.52 16.58
C PRO A 78 15.91 -3.88 16.52
N PRO A 79 16.47 -4.85 15.78
CA PRO A 79 15.86 -6.16 15.61
C PRO A 79 15.74 -6.88 16.95
N ASP A 80 14.92 -7.90 16.98
CA ASP A 80 14.80 -8.78 18.14
C ASP A 80 16.07 -9.64 18.35
N ASN A 81 16.14 -10.33 19.47
CA ASN A 81 17.32 -11.14 19.86
C ASN A 81 17.67 -12.25 18.85
N ASP A 82 16.69 -12.69 18.07
CA ASP A 82 16.86 -13.67 17.00
C ASP A 82 17.15 -13.05 15.61
N GLY A 83 17.33 -11.72 15.57
CA GLY A 83 17.57 -10.98 14.33
C GLY A 83 16.31 -10.65 13.53
N THR A 84 15.11 -10.99 14.01
CA THR A 84 13.85 -10.66 13.31
C THR A 84 13.67 -9.14 13.28
N PRO A 85 13.41 -8.52 12.12
CA PRO A 85 13.14 -7.09 12.00
C PRO A 85 11.93 -6.67 12.84
N ILE A 86 12.09 -5.54 13.51
CA ILE A 86 11.01 -4.89 14.26
C ILE A 86 10.73 -3.55 13.61
N VAL A 87 9.46 -3.25 13.40
CA VAL A 87 9.00 -1.97 12.89
C VAL A 87 8.05 -1.31 13.86
N TYR A 88 7.96 0.00 13.79
CA TYR A 88 6.89 0.73 14.43
C TYR A 88 6.09 1.50 13.39
N THR A 89 4.80 1.65 13.66
CA THR A 89 3.93 2.57 12.94
C THR A 89 3.09 3.35 13.96
N ARG A 90 2.86 4.63 13.66
CA ARG A 90 1.88 5.45 14.36
C ARG A 90 0.73 5.72 13.42
N VAL A 91 -0.44 5.24 13.78
CA VAL A 91 -1.66 5.45 13.00
C VAL A 91 -2.59 6.40 13.73
N GLU A 92 -3.25 7.28 12.99
CA GLU A 92 -4.26 8.18 13.53
C GLU A 92 -5.62 7.88 12.91
N GLY A 93 -6.60 7.74 13.77
CA GLY A 93 -7.99 7.54 13.36
C GLY A 93 -8.92 8.42 14.16
N CYS A 94 -9.91 8.99 13.47
CA CYS A 94 -10.93 9.82 14.11
C CYS A 94 -12.30 9.13 14.03
N LEU A 95 -12.96 8.99 15.17
CA LEU A 95 -14.35 8.58 15.28
C LEU A 95 -15.18 9.79 15.70
N LEU A 96 -15.92 10.37 14.77
CA LEU A 96 -16.67 11.63 14.96
C LEU A 96 -15.73 12.76 15.44
N PHE A 97 -15.77 13.10 16.74
CA PHE A 97 -14.98 14.18 17.35
C PHE A 97 -13.75 13.65 18.10
N PHE A 98 -13.60 12.33 18.22
CA PHE A 98 -12.51 11.70 18.94
C PHE A 98 -11.47 11.18 17.97
N CYS A 99 -10.35 11.89 17.88
CA CYS A 99 -9.18 11.39 17.19
C CYS A 99 -8.26 10.68 18.17
N ARG A 100 -7.72 9.56 17.77
CA ARG A 100 -6.77 8.79 18.58
C ARG A 100 -5.57 8.43 17.73
N SER A 101 -4.41 8.68 18.31
CA SER A 101 -3.15 8.17 17.80
C SER A 101 -2.86 6.84 18.46
N LEU A 102 -2.54 5.83 17.67
CA LEU A 102 -2.24 4.47 18.14
C LEU A 102 -0.86 4.07 17.65
N ARG A 103 -0.07 3.55 18.57
CA ARG A 103 1.24 2.98 18.28
C ARG A 103 1.13 1.48 18.06
N ARG A 104 1.77 1.00 17.01
CA ARG A 104 1.88 -0.41 16.67
C ARG A 104 3.36 -0.75 16.48
N VAL A 105 3.87 -1.65 17.27
CA VAL A 105 5.23 -2.20 17.14
C VAL A 105 5.10 -3.67 16.82
N GLU A 106 5.71 -4.09 15.72
CA GLU A 106 5.50 -5.41 15.14
C GLU A 106 6.82 -6.08 14.76
N ARG A 107 6.87 -7.39 14.88
CA ARG A 107 7.86 -8.23 14.21
C ARG A 107 7.39 -8.39 12.76
N VAL A 108 8.34 -8.30 11.83
CA VAL A 108 8.09 -8.49 10.40
C VAL A 108 8.85 -9.71 9.91
N GLU A 109 8.15 -10.61 9.26
CA GLU A 109 8.71 -11.82 8.68
C GLU A 109 8.35 -11.88 7.19
N VAL A 110 9.36 -12.04 6.33
CA VAL A 110 9.17 -12.41 4.93
C VAL A 110 9.25 -13.93 4.86
N ALA A 111 8.11 -14.59 5.10
CA ALA A 111 8.04 -16.05 5.18
C ALA A 111 8.32 -16.73 3.83
N THR A 112 7.92 -16.10 2.74
CA THR A 112 8.27 -16.44 1.36
C THR A 112 8.38 -15.17 0.53
N PRO A 113 8.91 -15.22 -0.71
CA PRO A 113 8.90 -14.05 -1.60
C PRO A 113 7.53 -13.39 -1.77
N ASN A 114 6.45 -14.17 -1.62
CA ASN A 114 5.08 -13.73 -1.83
C ASN A 114 4.26 -13.63 -0.54
N LEU A 115 4.88 -13.78 0.63
CA LEU A 115 4.17 -13.75 1.91
C LEU A 115 4.93 -12.94 2.95
N ILE A 116 4.34 -11.83 3.35
CA ILE A 116 4.79 -11.02 4.49
C ILE A 116 3.84 -11.25 5.64
N ARG A 117 4.37 -11.51 6.83
CA ARG A 117 3.63 -11.61 8.09
C ARG A 117 4.09 -10.54 9.04
N THR A 118 3.16 -9.99 9.80
CA THR A 118 3.48 -9.13 10.93
C THR A 118 2.77 -9.61 12.18
N ALA A 119 3.42 -9.47 13.32
CA ALA A 119 2.84 -9.80 14.62
C ALA A 119 3.19 -8.70 15.62
N VAL A 120 2.16 -8.13 16.26
CA VAL A 120 2.34 -7.07 17.24
C VAL A 120 3.11 -7.55 18.48
N LEU A 121 3.91 -6.66 19.05
CA LEU A 121 4.48 -6.79 20.39
C LEU A 121 3.57 -6.04 21.38
N PRO A 122 2.72 -6.75 22.16
CA PRO A 122 1.67 -6.12 22.96
C PRO A 122 2.20 -5.14 23.99
N ASP A 123 3.34 -5.45 24.62
CA ASP A 123 3.96 -4.60 25.67
C ASP A 123 4.49 -3.26 25.13
N ARG A 124 4.59 -3.12 23.80
CA ARG A 124 5.11 -1.93 23.11
C ARG A 124 4.06 -1.26 22.21
N SER A 125 2.80 -1.73 22.27
CA SER A 125 1.73 -1.37 21.34
C SER A 125 0.41 -1.05 22.04
N ASP A 126 -0.46 -0.33 21.34
CA ASP A 126 -1.85 -0.09 21.79
C ASP A 126 -2.80 -1.23 21.38
N PHE A 127 -2.26 -2.40 21.10
CA PHE A 127 -3.00 -3.60 20.72
C PHE A 127 -2.59 -4.77 21.62
N LYS A 128 -3.55 -5.51 22.16
CA LYS A 128 -3.32 -6.75 22.89
C LYS A 128 -2.91 -7.89 21.95
N TYR A 129 -3.43 -7.84 20.75
CA TYR A 129 -3.16 -8.80 19.69
C TYR A 129 -3.32 -8.11 18.33
N ALA A 130 -2.39 -8.33 17.42
CA ALA A 130 -2.58 -8.08 15.99
C ALA A 130 -1.62 -8.98 15.21
N VAL A 131 -2.16 -9.68 14.24
CA VAL A 131 -1.41 -10.45 13.26
C VAL A 131 -1.94 -10.09 11.88
N SER A 132 -1.05 -9.82 10.94
CA SER A 132 -1.43 -9.54 9.56
C SER A 132 -0.63 -10.41 8.60
N GLU A 133 -1.25 -10.73 7.46
CA GLU A 133 -0.61 -11.41 6.34
C GLU A 133 -0.91 -10.67 5.03
N TRP A 134 0.12 -10.52 4.21
CA TRP A 134 0.07 -9.99 2.87
C TRP A 134 0.49 -11.09 1.89
N HIS A 135 -0.45 -11.60 1.12
CA HIS A 135 -0.20 -12.59 0.07
C HIS A 135 -0.11 -11.85 -1.27
N LEU A 136 1.00 -11.99 -1.97
CA LEU A 136 1.34 -11.31 -3.22
C LEU A 136 1.44 -12.34 -4.35
N ASP A 137 0.30 -12.80 -4.86
CA ASP A 137 0.26 -13.84 -5.89
C ASP A 137 0.33 -13.20 -7.30
N PRO A 138 1.28 -13.61 -8.16
CA PRO A 138 1.28 -13.18 -9.55
C PRO A 138 -0.05 -13.49 -10.23
N GLU A 139 -0.65 -12.49 -10.89
CA GLU A 139 -1.91 -12.65 -11.61
C GLU A 139 -1.92 -11.82 -12.89
N GLY A 140 -1.84 -12.50 -14.04
CA GLY A 140 -1.73 -11.85 -15.35
C GLY A 140 -0.42 -11.08 -15.48
N ASN A 141 -0.52 -9.78 -15.75
CA ASN A 141 0.63 -8.85 -15.79
C ASN A 141 0.79 -8.03 -14.49
N GLY A 142 0.16 -8.44 -13.41
CA GLY A 142 0.19 -7.77 -12.13
C GLY A 142 0.17 -8.75 -10.96
N THR A 143 -0.39 -8.30 -9.85
CA THR A 143 -0.42 -9.03 -8.57
C THR A 143 -1.83 -9.07 -8.01
N ARG A 144 -2.27 -10.23 -7.59
CA ARG A 144 -3.39 -10.37 -6.66
C ARG A 144 -2.86 -10.19 -5.25
N LEU A 145 -3.28 -9.12 -4.61
CA LEU A 145 -2.97 -8.84 -3.21
C LEU A 145 -4.14 -9.27 -2.34
N ARG A 146 -3.90 -10.24 -1.44
CA ARG A 146 -4.81 -10.57 -0.36
C ARG A 146 -4.18 -10.16 0.97
N TYR A 147 -4.86 -9.29 1.68
CA TYR A 147 -4.50 -8.86 3.02
C TYR A 147 -5.47 -9.43 4.03
N THR A 148 -4.96 -10.02 5.09
CA THR A 148 -5.74 -10.44 6.25
C THR A 148 -5.18 -9.81 7.50
N MET A 149 -6.04 -9.47 8.45
CA MET A 149 -5.63 -8.96 9.75
C MET A 149 -6.60 -9.40 10.83
N ASP A 150 -6.06 -9.98 11.88
CA ASP A 150 -6.75 -10.22 13.14
C ASP A 150 -6.24 -9.25 14.18
N LEU A 151 -7.11 -8.47 14.81
CA LEU A 151 -6.68 -7.48 15.80
C LEU A 151 -7.61 -7.41 17.02
N GLU A 152 -7.00 -7.16 18.19
CA GLU A 152 -7.67 -6.85 19.45
C GLU A 152 -7.04 -5.59 20.05
N PRO A 153 -7.75 -4.45 20.08
CA PRO A 153 -7.24 -3.24 20.72
C PRO A 153 -7.06 -3.42 22.22
N SER A 154 -6.08 -2.71 22.81
CA SER A 154 -5.89 -2.67 24.28
C SER A 154 -6.92 -1.79 24.99
N PHE A 155 -7.71 -1.03 24.26
CA PHE A 155 -8.76 -0.14 24.78
C PHE A 155 -10.15 -0.66 24.39
N TRP A 156 -11.12 -0.26 25.19
CA TRP A 156 -12.51 -0.65 24.96
C TRP A 156 -13.10 0.07 23.74
N LEU A 157 -13.71 -0.71 22.85
CA LEU A 157 -14.52 -0.23 21.73
C LEU A 157 -15.95 -0.74 21.92
N PRO A 158 -16.98 0.12 21.76
CA PRO A 158 -18.37 -0.32 21.81
C PRO A 158 -18.63 -1.44 20.79
N PRO A 159 -19.29 -2.53 21.19
CA PRO A 159 -19.43 -3.72 20.35
C PRO A 159 -20.13 -3.47 18.99
N PHE A 160 -21.04 -2.53 18.94
CA PHE A 160 -21.78 -2.21 17.71
C PHE A 160 -21.09 -1.13 16.86
N VAL A 161 -20.34 -0.23 17.49
CA VAL A 161 -19.67 0.90 16.82
C VAL A 161 -18.35 0.45 16.18
N GLY A 162 -17.62 -0.42 16.86
CA GLY A 162 -16.29 -0.86 16.42
C GLY A 162 -16.28 -1.50 15.02
N PRO A 163 -17.09 -2.56 14.75
CA PRO A 163 -17.13 -3.18 13.43
C PRO A 163 -17.62 -2.23 12.33
N TRP A 164 -18.64 -1.43 12.63
CA TRP A 164 -19.18 -0.46 11.69
C TRP A 164 -18.14 0.62 11.33
N PHE A 165 -17.45 1.16 12.33
CA PHE A 165 -16.41 2.17 12.14
C PHE A 165 -15.25 1.62 11.35
N LEU A 166 -14.73 0.45 11.73
CA LEU A 166 -13.60 -0.19 11.05
C LEU A 166 -13.95 -0.49 9.59
N LYS A 167 -15.15 -1.09 9.35
CA LYS A 167 -15.63 -1.34 8.00
C LYS A 167 -15.76 -0.05 7.18
N ARG A 168 -16.32 1.02 7.77
CA ARG A 168 -16.46 2.31 7.10
C ARG A 168 -15.09 2.91 6.75
N THR A 169 -14.15 2.91 7.68
CA THR A 169 -12.78 3.43 7.46
C THR A 169 -12.09 2.67 6.33
N LEU A 170 -12.22 1.35 6.32
CA LEU A 170 -11.63 0.52 5.27
C LEU A 170 -12.28 0.73 3.92
N LEU A 171 -13.61 0.75 3.84
CA LEU A 171 -14.32 0.99 2.58
C LEU A 171 -13.98 2.35 1.95
N HIS A 172 -13.63 3.36 2.76
CA HIS A 172 -13.24 4.68 2.26
C HIS A 172 -11.72 4.78 1.98
N GLY A 173 -10.90 4.17 2.82
CA GLY A 173 -9.44 4.29 2.72
C GLY A 173 -8.77 3.24 1.85
N ALA A 174 -9.33 2.03 1.74
CA ALA A 174 -8.70 0.95 1.00
C ALA A 174 -8.53 1.23 -0.51
N PRO A 175 -9.51 1.78 -1.24
CA PRO A 175 -9.29 2.11 -2.65
C PRO A 175 -8.11 3.06 -2.84
N GLN A 176 -8.03 4.11 -2.02
CA GLN A 176 -6.93 5.08 -2.07
C GLN A 176 -5.59 4.44 -1.70
N ALA A 177 -5.57 3.55 -0.71
CA ALA A 177 -4.36 2.83 -0.33
C ALA A 177 -3.88 1.89 -1.45
N VAL A 178 -4.80 1.21 -2.14
CA VAL A 178 -4.50 0.33 -3.27
C VAL A 178 -3.90 1.14 -4.42
N ASP A 179 -4.55 2.24 -4.81
CA ASP A 179 -4.04 3.14 -5.87
C ASP A 179 -2.65 3.68 -5.50
N LYS A 180 -2.43 3.98 -4.22
CA LYS A 180 -1.15 4.52 -3.74
C LYS A 180 -0.04 3.48 -3.72
N ILE A 181 -0.34 2.24 -3.33
CA ILE A 181 0.63 1.13 -3.40
C ILE A 181 1.05 0.90 -4.85
N GLU A 182 0.11 0.91 -5.80
CA GLU A 182 0.40 0.75 -7.22
C GLU A 182 1.28 1.89 -7.77
N GLU A 183 0.94 3.15 -7.44
CA GLU A 183 1.75 4.32 -7.82
C GLU A 183 3.18 4.22 -7.29
N LEU A 184 3.35 3.88 -5.99
CA LEU A 184 4.65 3.74 -5.35
C LEU A 184 5.47 2.57 -5.90
N ALA A 185 4.82 1.46 -6.24
CA ALA A 185 5.48 0.33 -6.88
C ALA A 185 5.99 0.71 -8.29
N GLN A 186 5.20 1.44 -9.07
CA GLN A 186 5.62 1.94 -10.38
C GLN A 186 6.73 3.01 -10.27
N GLU A 187 6.74 3.83 -9.21
CA GLU A 187 7.85 4.76 -8.94
C GLU A 187 9.15 3.99 -8.68
N ALA A 188 9.10 2.88 -7.94
CA ALA A 188 10.26 2.06 -7.62
C ALA A 188 10.86 1.37 -8.86
N GLU A 189 10.04 1.01 -9.85
CA GLU A 189 10.49 0.38 -11.10
C GLU A 189 11.12 1.36 -12.10
N ARG A 190 10.89 2.68 -11.96
CA ARG A 190 11.51 3.67 -12.85
C ARG A 190 13.01 3.74 -12.58
N PRO A 191 13.87 3.45 -13.57
CA PRO A 191 15.31 3.63 -13.38
C PRO A 191 15.60 5.08 -13.03
N THR A 192 16.38 5.29 -11.98
CA THR A 192 16.85 6.62 -11.57
C THR A 192 17.65 7.23 -12.73
N GLN A 193 17.02 8.07 -13.53
CA GLN A 193 17.69 8.88 -14.56
C GLN A 193 18.42 10.05 -13.87
N GLU A 194 19.36 9.76 -13.00
CA GLU A 194 20.26 10.77 -12.47
C GLU A 194 21.72 10.34 -12.70
N GLY A 195 22.43 11.13 -13.51
CA GLY A 195 23.89 11.11 -13.54
C GLY A 195 24.57 10.87 -14.88
N GLY A 196 24.01 11.36 -15.98
CA GLY A 196 24.70 11.32 -17.27
C GLY A 196 24.95 12.71 -17.88
N GLY A 197 25.43 13.68 -17.10
CA GLY A 197 25.67 15.04 -17.59
C GLY A 197 26.93 15.69 -17.04
N ALA A 198 28.04 14.97 -16.97
CA ALA A 198 29.36 15.62 -16.81
C ALA A 198 30.04 15.65 -18.16
N THR A 199 29.78 16.70 -18.91
CA THR A 199 30.54 17.08 -20.10
C THR A 199 32.00 17.25 -19.72
N ALA A 200 32.84 16.35 -20.21
CA ALA A 200 34.29 16.58 -20.30
C ALA A 200 34.54 17.71 -21.28
N ASN A 201 34.75 18.91 -20.81
CA ASN A 201 35.45 19.95 -21.58
C ASN A 201 36.96 19.72 -21.45
N ALA A 202 37.50 19.07 -22.45
CA ALA A 202 38.92 19.12 -22.70
C ALA A 202 39.22 20.53 -23.25
N ASP A 203 39.85 21.36 -22.46
CA ASP A 203 40.47 22.59 -22.97
C ASP A 203 41.91 22.30 -23.34
N THR A 204 42.16 22.50 -24.63
CA THR A 204 43.48 22.44 -25.25
C THR A 204 44.05 23.84 -25.22
N ARG A 205 45.13 24.03 -24.47
CA ARG A 205 46.26 24.93 -24.84
C ARG A 205 47.40 24.77 -23.89
#